data_e373d724de61cfd496c60fffc349a822
#
_entry.id   e373d724de61cfd496c60fffc349a822
#
_cell.length_a   1.000
_cell.length_b   1.000
_cell.length_c   1.000
_cell.angle_alpha   90.00
_cell.angle_beta   90.00
_cell.angle_gamma   90.00
#
_symmetry.space_group_name_H-M   'P 1'
#
loop_
_entity.id
_entity.type
_entity.pdbx_description
1 polymer ?
#
loop_
_entity_poly.entity_id
_entity_poly.type
_entity_poly.pdbx_seq_one_letter_code
_entity_poly.pdbx_strand_id
1 'polypeptide(L)'
;MIIVTGGAGFIGSNIVKALNDKGITDILVVDNLKDGTKFVNLVDLNIADYMDKEDFLIQIMAGEEFGDIDAIFHEGACSSTTEWDGKYMMDNNYQYSKEILHYCLEREIPFLYASSAATYGGRTSDFIESREYEQPLNVYGYSKFLFDE
;
A
#
# COMPACT_ATOMS: atom_id res chain seq x y z
N MET A 1 -0.25 17.63 1.64
CA MET A 1 -0.56 16.43 2.47
C MET A 1 0.09 15.19 1.90
N ILE A 2 0.58 14.27 2.75
CA ILE A 2 1.04 12.93 2.31
C ILE A 2 0.05 11.88 2.77
N ILE A 3 -0.28 10.91 1.90
CA ILE A 3 -1.14 9.77 2.27
C ILE A 3 -0.27 8.52 2.40
N VAL A 4 -0.45 7.76 3.49
CA VAL A 4 0.25 6.49 3.72
C VAL A 4 -0.77 5.40 3.95
N THR A 5 -1.00 4.54 2.94
CA THR A 5 -1.86 3.37 3.12
C THR A 5 -1.08 2.23 3.76
N GLY A 6 -1.74 1.39 4.56
CA GLY A 6 -1.06 0.42 5.41
C GLY A 6 -0.23 1.08 6.51
N GLY A 7 -0.57 2.34 6.84
CA GLY A 7 0.20 3.17 7.76
C GLY A 7 0.25 2.68 9.20
N ALA A 8 -0.67 1.81 9.62
CA ALA A 8 -0.61 1.15 10.92
C ALA A 8 0.20 -0.17 10.90
N GLY A 9 0.68 -0.60 9.73
CA GLY A 9 1.58 -1.74 9.59
C GLY A 9 3.03 -1.40 9.90
N PHE A 10 3.91 -2.41 9.92
CA PHE A 10 5.32 -2.23 10.23
C PHE A 10 6.03 -1.26 9.27
N ILE A 11 5.88 -1.44 7.96
CA ILE A 11 6.55 -0.58 6.96
C ILE A 11 5.92 0.81 6.97
N GLY A 12 4.59 0.89 6.85
CA GLY A 12 3.89 2.16 6.76
C GLY A 12 4.11 3.07 7.97
N SER A 13 4.09 2.54 9.19
CA SER A 13 4.34 3.33 10.39
C SER A 13 5.79 3.85 10.46
N ASN A 14 6.76 3.10 9.96
CA ASN A 14 8.14 3.57 9.85
C ASN A 14 8.31 4.66 8.78
N ILE A 15 7.53 4.63 7.69
CA ILE A 15 7.48 5.73 6.72
C ILE A 15 6.90 6.99 7.39
N VAL A 16 5.77 6.87 8.11
CA VAL A 16 5.18 7.99 8.86
C VAL A 16 6.19 8.57 9.85
N LYS A 17 6.87 7.68 10.60
CA LYS A 17 7.93 8.11 11.53
C LYS A 17 9.03 8.89 10.81
N ALA A 18 9.54 8.39 9.71
CA ALA A 18 10.60 9.06 8.94
C ALA A 18 10.16 10.43 8.39
N LEU A 19 8.89 10.57 8.02
CA LEU A 19 8.29 11.86 7.65
C LEU A 19 8.22 12.81 8.86
N ASN A 20 7.77 12.31 10.02
CA ASN A 20 7.76 13.10 11.26
C ASN A 20 9.17 13.57 11.66
N ASP A 21 10.19 12.71 11.53
CA ASP A 21 11.60 13.08 11.82
C ASP A 21 12.10 14.23 10.89
N LYS A 22 11.43 14.43 9.75
CA LYS A 22 11.66 15.56 8.83
C LYS A 22 10.73 16.76 9.08
N GLY A 23 9.89 16.71 10.12
CA GLY A 23 8.94 17.77 10.47
C GLY A 23 7.64 17.75 9.66
N ILE A 24 7.39 16.70 8.88
CA ILE A 24 6.16 16.54 8.12
C ILE A 24 5.12 15.84 8.99
N THR A 25 4.00 16.51 9.25
CA THR A 25 2.90 16.03 10.09
C THR A 25 1.54 16.08 9.40
N ASP A 26 1.45 16.73 8.25
CA ASP A 26 0.26 16.73 7.39
C ASP A 26 0.16 15.40 6.63
N ILE A 27 -0.18 14.34 7.38
CA ILE A 27 -0.18 12.96 6.93
C ILE A 27 -1.55 12.35 7.20
N LEU A 28 -2.20 11.83 6.16
CA LEU A 28 -3.36 10.95 6.27
C LEU A 28 -2.89 9.49 6.33
N VAL A 29 -3.16 8.83 7.44
CA VAL A 29 -2.92 7.39 7.58
C VAL A 29 -4.17 6.63 7.16
N VAL A 30 -4.02 5.70 6.21
CA VAL A 30 -5.10 4.82 5.75
C VAL A 30 -4.77 3.38 6.12
N ASP A 31 -5.62 2.73 6.90
CA ASP A 31 -5.44 1.31 7.28
C ASP A 31 -6.79 0.73 7.70
N ASN A 32 -6.85 -0.57 7.97
CA ASN A 32 -7.91 -1.15 8.76
C ASN A 32 -7.38 -1.53 10.15
N LEU A 33 -8.11 -1.20 11.18
CA LEU A 33 -7.77 -1.59 12.56
C LEU A 33 -8.62 -2.79 13.03
N LYS A 34 -8.91 -3.75 12.12
CA LYS A 34 -9.56 -5.02 12.51
C LYS A 34 -8.76 -5.75 13.59
N ASP A 35 -7.44 -5.76 13.45
CA ASP A 35 -6.55 -6.06 14.57
C ASP A 35 -6.24 -4.74 15.29
N GLY A 36 -6.99 -4.50 16.36
CA GLY A 36 -6.86 -3.27 17.15
C GLY A 36 -5.49 -3.09 17.80
N THR A 37 -4.67 -4.16 17.92
CA THR A 37 -3.32 -4.06 18.51
C THR A 37 -2.37 -3.22 17.67
N LYS A 38 -2.67 -3.02 16.39
CA LYS A 38 -1.88 -2.16 15.49
C LYS A 38 -1.77 -0.70 15.96
N PHE A 39 -2.67 -0.23 16.83
CA PHE A 39 -2.62 1.15 17.33
C PHE A 39 -1.27 1.52 17.93
N VAL A 40 -0.56 0.54 18.52
CA VAL A 40 0.76 0.75 19.13
C VAL A 40 1.79 1.32 18.13
N ASN A 41 1.62 1.05 16.84
CA ASN A 41 2.48 1.55 15.78
C ASN A 41 2.22 3.04 15.44
N LEU A 42 1.10 3.58 15.89
CA LEU A 42 0.68 4.94 15.61
C LEU A 42 0.74 5.89 16.82
N VAL A 43 0.75 5.34 18.04
CA VAL A 43 0.55 6.11 19.27
C VAL A 43 1.57 7.24 19.48
N ASP A 44 2.81 7.05 19.01
CA ASP A 44 3.90 8.02 19.15
C ASP A 44 4.12 8.85 17.86
N LEU A 45 3.22 8.74 16.88
CA LEU A 45 3.33 9.42 15.59
C LEU A 45 2.41 10.64 15.52
N ASN A 46 2.87 11.68 14.83
CA ASN A 46 2.09 12.87 14.54
C ASN A 46 1.46 12.74 13.16
N ILE A 47 0.16 12.56 13.12
CA ILE A 47 -0.63 12.47 11.89
C ILE A 47 -1.74 13.54 11.91
N ALA A 48 -2.15 13.98 10.73
CA ALA A 48 -3.27 14.91 10.60
C ALA A 48 -4.61 14.20 10.80
N ASP A 49 -4.73 12.98 10.21
CA ASP A 49 -5.98 12.20 10.32
C ASP A 49 -5.71 10.71 10.05
N TYR A 50 -6.73 9.91 10.40
CA TYR A 50 -6.83 8.48 10.11
C TYR A 50 -8.12 8.20 9.35
N MET A 51 -8.05 7.34 8.34
CA MET A 51 -9.21 6.88 7.58
C MET A 51 -9.20 5.36 7.41
N ASP A 52 -10.36 4.72 7.55
CA ASP A 52 -10.48 3.31 7.21
C ASP A 52 -10.25 3.09 5.70
N LYS A 53 -9.61 1.97 5.36
CA LYS A 53 -9.23 1.69 3.97
C LYS A 53 -10.43 1.53 3.02
N GLU A 54 -11.59 1.07 3.55
CA GLU A 54 -12.80 0.88 2.74
C GLU A 54 -13.44 2.24 2.46
N ASP A 55 -13.49 3.13 3.45
CA ASP A 55 -13.97 4.51 3.29
C ASP A 55 -13.06 5.30 2.33
N PHE A 56 -11.75 5.11 2.44
CA PHE A 56 -10.78 5.72 1.53
C PHE A 56 -11.02 5.26 0.08
N LEU A 57 -11.20 3.93 -0.15
CA LEU A 57 -11.48 3.41 -1.48
C LEU A 57 -12.77 4.00 -2.07
N ILE A 58 -13.84 4.09 -1.27
CA ILE A 58 -15.11 4.69 -1.70
C ILE A 58 -14.89 6.12 -2.16
N GLN A 59 -14.14 6.92 -1.41
CA GLN A 59 -13.85 8.32 -1.76
C GLN A 59 -12.98 8.43 -3.02
N ILE A 60 -11.94 7.59 -3.15
CA ILE A 60 -11.10 7.49 -4.35
C ILE A 60 -11.95 7.18 -5.59
N MET A 61 -12.82 6.17 -5.52
CA MET A 61 -13.69 5.78 -6.64
C MET A 61 -14.75 6.83 -6.97
N ALA A 62 -15.19 7.61 -5.98
CA ALA A 62 -16.08 8.75 -6.18
C ALA A 62 -15.36 9.96 -6.79
N GLY A 63 -14.03 9.93 -6.90
CA GLY A 63 -13.22 11.04 -7.39
C GLY A 63 -13.15 12.21 -6.41
N GLU A 64 -13.36 11.96 -5.11
CA GLU A 64 -13.30 12.99 -4.10
C GLU A 64 -11.91 13.60 -3.98
N GLU A 65 -11.86 14.88 -3.61
CA GLU A 65 -10.61 15.62 -3.45
C GLU A 65 -10.21 15.63 -1.96
N PHE A 66 -8.97 15.22 -1.70
CA PHE A 66 -8.36 15.28 -0.35
C PHE A 66 -7.52 16.55 -0.14
N GLY A 67 -7.68 17.57 -1.00
CA GLY A 67 -6.81 18.74 -1.03
C GLY A 67 -5.53 18.49 -1.84
N ASP A 68 -4.50 19.30 -1.60
CA ASP A 68 -3.21 19.16 -2.29
C ASP A 68 -2.43 17.96 -1.74
N ILE A 69 -2.34 16.90 -2.54
CA ILE A 69 -1.59 15.69 -2.18
C ILE A 69 -0.20 15.75 -2.80
N ASP A 70 0.84 15.74 -1.96
CA ASP A 70 2.25 15.76 -2.39
C ASP A 70 2.73 14.39 -2.87
N ALA A 71 2.24 13.31 -2.24
CA ALA A 71 2.56 11.92 -2.61
C ALA A 71 1.63 10.93 -1.89
N ILE A 72 1.50 9.73 -2.49
CA ILE A 72 0.88 8.56 -1.84
C ILE A 72 1.93 7.45 -1.71
N PHE A 73 2.18 7.01 -0.46
CA PHE A 73 2.93 5.80 -0.15
C PHE A 73 1.94 4.65 0.07
N HIS A 74 1.93 3.71 -0.86
CA HIS A 74 0.98 2.61 -0.84
C HIS A 74 1.64 1.31 -0.35
N GLU A 75 1.54 1.07 0.97
CA GLU A 75 2.05 -0.12 1.66
C GLU A 75 0.93 -1.09 2.06
N GLY A 76 -0.32 -0.67 1.90
CA GLY A 76 -1.49 -1.46 2.28
C GLY A 76 -1.69 -2.68 1.38
N ALA A 77 -1.48 -3.87 1.95
CA ALA A 77 -1.70 -5.14 1.26
C ALA A 77 -1.97 -6.27 2.27
N CYS A 78 -2.61 -7.35 1.81
CA CYS A 78 -2.50 -8.63 2.48
C CYS A 78 -1.14 -9.23 2.10
N SER A 79 -0.24 -9.36 3.07
CA SER A 79 1.11 -9.89 2.87
C SER A 79 1.25 -11.38 3.18
N SER A 80 0.14 -12.07 3.48
CA SER A 80 0.15 -13.50 3.79
C SER A 80 0.39 -14.33 2.54
N THR A 81 1.53 -15.03 2.50
CA THR A 81 1.86 -15.98 1.44
C THR A 81 1.11 -17.32 1.55
N THR A 82 0.38 -17.50 2.67
CA THR A 82 -0.44 -18.70 2.95
C THR A 82 -1.94 -18.45 2.80
N GLU A 83 -2.35 -17.24 2.42
CA GLU A 83 -3.74 -16.95 2.07
C GLU A 83 -4.05 -17.49 0.67
N TRP A 84 -5.06 -18.36 0.58
CA TRP A 84 -5.46 -19.01 -0.68
C TRP A 84 -6.85 -18.57 -1.16
N ASP A 85 -7.52 -17.64 -0.48
CA ASP A 85 -8.66 -16.95 -1.07
C ASP A 85 -8.19 -16.00 -2.16
N GLY A 86 -8.16 -16.52 -3.40
CA GLY A 86 -7.68 -15.78 -4.55
C GLY A 86 -8.51 -14.54 -4.86
N LYS A 87 -9.83 -14.60 -4.62
CA LYS A 87 -10.69 -13.42 -4.84
C LYS A 87 -10.35 -12.32 -3.84
N TYR A 88 -10.28 -12.65 -2.55
CA TYR A 88 -9.88 -11.70 -1.51
C TYR A 88 -8.52 -11.08 -1.82
N MET A 89 -7.54 -11.92 -2.21
CA MET A 89 -6.18 -11.45 -2.51
C MET A 89 -6.17 -10.47 -3.70
N MET A 90 -6.88 -10.80 -4.77
CA MET A 90 -6.94 -9.94 -5.96
C MET A 90 -7.72 -8.65 -5.69
N ASP A 91 -8.84 -8.71 -4.99
CA ASP A 91 -9.60 -7.51 -4.63
C ASP A 91 -8.76 -6.58 -3.74
N ASN A 92 -8.08 -7.14 -2.73
CA ASN A 92 -7.35 -6.37 -1.72
C ASN A 92 -6.00 -5.85 -2.21
N ASN A 93 -5.24 -6.61 -3.00
CA ASN A 93 -3.89 -6.25 -3.40
C ASN A 93 -3.83 -5.67 -4.82
N TYR A 94 -4.59 -6.22 -5.77
CA TYR A 94 -4.52 -5.79 -7.16
C TYR A 94 -5.56 -4.71 -7.47
N GLN A 95 -6.86 -5.01 -7.27
CA GLN A 95 -7.90 -4.07 -7.65
C GLN A 95 -7.84 -2.78 -6.82
N TYR A 96 -7.68 -2.91 -5.49
CA TYR A 96 -7.51 -1.77 -4.59
C TYR A 96 -6.34 -0.86 -5.01
N SER A 97 -5.19 -1.46 -5.33
CA SER A 97 -4.00 -0.72 -5.77
C SER A 97 -4.21 -0.01 -7.11
N LYS A 98 -4.95 -0.65 -8.05
CA LYS A 98 -5.29 -0.03 -9.34
C LYS A 98 -6.15 1.21 -9.20
N GLU A 99 -7.17 1.18 -8.35
CA GLU A 99 -8.03 2.35 -8.14
C GLU A 99 -7.22 3.54 -7.63
N ILE A 100 -6.30 3.30 -6.68
CA ILE A 100 -5.43 4.37 -6.18
C ILE A 100 -4.46 4.85 -7.27
N LEU A 101 -3.86 3.93 -8.04
CA LEU A 101 -2.96 4.29 -9.14
C LEU A 101 -3.68 5.17 -10.18
N HIS A 102 -4.89 4.78 -10.61
CA HIS A 102 -5.66 5.57 -11.57
C HIS A 102 -5.98 6.96 -11.03
N TYR A 103 -6.40 7.05 -9.76
CA TYR A 103 -6.63 8.32 -9.10
C TYR A 103 -5.37 9.22 -9.11
N CYS A 104 -4.20 8.63 -8.84
CA CYS A 104 -2.92 9.35 -8.87
C CYS A 104 -2.54 9.81 -10.27
N LEU A 105 -2.70 8.94 -11.28
CA LEU A 105 -2.38 9.27 -12.67
C LEU A 105 -3.25 10.41 -13.22
N GLU A 106 -4.54 10.40 -12.91
CA GLU A 106 -5.47 11.45 -13.33
C GLU A 106 -5.15 12.82 -12.73
N ARG A 107 -4.47 12.85 -11.58
CA ARG A 107 -4.16 14.07 -10.80
C ARG A 107 -2.69 14.41 -10.74
N GLU A 108 -1.85 13.66 -11.47
CA GLU A 108 -0.39 13.82 -11.48
C GLU A 108 0.24 13.74 -10.09
N ILE A 109 -0.33 12.88 -9.21
CA ILE A 109 0.16 12.67 -7.84
C ILE A 109 1.27 11.60 -7.87
N PRO A 110 2.45 11.87 -7.30
CA PRO A 110 3.49 10.87 -7.12
C PRO A 110 2.99 9.67 -6.32
N PHE A 111 3.15 8.47 -6.88
CA PHE A 111 2.70 7.22 -6.30
C PHE A 111 3.87 6.26 -6.10
N LEU A 112 4.13 5.89 -4.84
CA LEU A 112 5.15 4.92 -4.48
C LEU A 112 4.46 3.71 -3.85
N TYR A 113 4.79 2.51 -4.32
CA TYR A 113 4.17 1.29 -3.80
C TYR A 113 5.20 0.19 -3.54
N ALA A 114 4.87 -0.73 -2.64
CA ALA A 114 5.69 -1.90 -2.39
C ALA A 114 5.30 -3.04 -3.34
N SER A 115 6.22 -3.41 -4.25
CA SER A 115 6.21 -4.73 -4.88
C SER A 115 6.71 -5.79 -3.89
N SER A 116 7.14 -6.95 -4.34
CA SER A 116 7.61 -8.03 -3.47
C SER A 116 8.61 -8.93 -4.16
N ALA A 117 9.60 -9.41 -3.41
CA ALA A 117 10.48 -10.49 -3.86
C ALA A 117 9.72 -11.81 -4.15
N ALA A 118 8.47 -11.95 -3.70
CA ALA A 118 7.60 -13.07 -4.03
C ALA A 118 7.28 -13.17 -5.54
N THR A 119 7.46 -12.09 -6.30
CA THR A 119 7.33 -12.08 -7.76
C THR A 119 8.36 -13.00 -8.43
N TYR A 120 9.57 -13.11 -7.85
CA TYR A 120 10.62 -13.98 -8.37
C TYR A 120 10.40 -15.48 -8.07
N GLY A 121 9.46 -15.82 -7.18
CA GLY A 121 9.13 -17.19 -6.84
C GLY A 121 10.26 -17.94 -6.14
N GLY A 122 10.59 -19.13 -6.63
CA GLY A 122 11.61 -20.01 -6.03
C GLY A 122 13.04 -19.76 -6.46
N ARG A 123 13.36 -18.61 -7.06
CA ARG A 123 14.74 -18.29 -7.48
C ARG A 123 15.67 -18.16 -6.28
N THR A 124 16.92 -18.56 -6.52
CA THR A 124 18.03 -18.45 -5.54
C THR A 124 19.12 -17.48 -6.00
N SER A 125 19.05 -17.02 -7.26
CA SER A 125 19.97 -16.06 -7.88
C SER A 125 19.25 -15.28 -8.99
N ASP A 126 19.92 -14.28 -9.54
CA ASP A 126 19.46 -13.49 -10.69
C ASP A 126 18.13 -12.78 -10.40
N PHE A 127 18.08 -12.06 -9.27
CA PHE A 127 16.95 -11.19 -8.92
C PHE A 127 17.02 -9.90 -9.75
N ILE A 128 16.66 -10.03 -11.02
CA ILE A 128 16.69 -8.93 -12.01
C ILE A 128 15.23 -8.50 -12.25
N GLU A 129 14.99 -7.21 -12.20
CA GLU A 129 13.69 -6.60 -12.46
C GLU A 129 13.33 -6.68 -13.96
N SER A 130 13.02 -7.91 -14.41
CA SER A 130 12.62 -8.21 -15.77
C SER A 130 11.70 -9.43 -15.79
N ARG A 131 10.68 -9.37 -16.60
CA ARG A 131 9.61 -10.37 -16.74
C ARG A 131 10.10 -11.83 -16.84
N GLU A 132 11.21 -12.06 -17.52
CA GLU A 132 11.80 -13.40 -17.70
C GLU A 132 12.32 -14.03 -16.40
N TYR A 133 12.56 -13.21 -15.36
CA TYR A 133 13.06 -13.65 -14.06
C TYR A 133 11.94 -13.85 -13.02
N GLU A 134 10.70 -13.52 -13.36
CA GLU A 134 9.57 -13.56 -12.46
C GLU A 134 8.74 -14.83 -12.67
N GLN A 135 8.42 -15.50 -11.57
CA GLN A 135 7.60 -16.71 -11.55
C GLN A 135 6.97 -16.92 -10.18
N PRO A 136 5.92 -16.16 -9.81
CA PRO A 136 5.31 -16.25 -8.50
C PRO A 136 4.78 -17.67 -8.20
N LEU A 137 4.91 -18.11 -6.94
CA LEU A 137 4.51 -19.45 -6.49
C LEU A 137 3.17 -19.47 -5.73
N ASN A 138 2.61 -18.32 -5.42
CA ASN A 138 1.35 -18.18 -4.68
C ASN A 138 0.56 -16.98 -5.16
N VAL A 139 -0.71 -16.88 -4.77
CA VAL A 139 -1.60 -15.80 -5.21
C VAL A 139 -1.17 -14.43 -4.67
N TYR A 140 -0.48 -14.37 -3.52
CA TYR A 140 0.11 -13.12 -3.04
C TYR A 140 1.18 -12.59 -4.02
N GLY A 141 2.17 -13.43 -4.34
CA GLY A 141 3.20 -13.10 -5.33
C GLY A 141 2.59 -12.74 -6.68
N TYR A 142 1.58 -13.48 -7.12
CA TYR A 142 0.86 -13.20 -8.37
C TYR A 142 0.14 -11.85 -8.35
N SER A 143 -0.48 -11.45 -7.24
CA SER A 143 -1.16 -10.16 -7.13
C SER A 143 -0.22 -8.97 -7.28
N LYS A 144 1.00 -9.09 -6.74
CA LYS A 144 2.06 -8.09 -6.88
C LYS A 144 2.63 -8.06 -8.29
N PHE A 145 2.98 -9.25 -8.81
CA PHE A 145 3.45 -9.44 -10.16
C PHE A 145 2.52 -8.86 -11.24
N LEU A 146 1.21 -9.04 -11.09
CA LEU A 146 0.24 -8.51 -12.04
C LEU A 146 0.09 -6.98 -11.93
N PHE A 147 0.36 -6.41 -10.76
CA PHE A 147 0.31 -4.97 -10.57
C PHE A 147 1.56 -4.26 -11.08
N ASP A 148 2.70 -4.94 -11.10
CA ASP A 148 3.97 -4.42 -11.64
C ASP A 148 3.97 -4.33 -13.18
N GLU A 149 3.02 -5.00 -13.88
CA GLU A 149 2.81 -4.98 -15.34
C GLU A 149 2.02 -3.74 -15.80
#